data_12713b7dd6bfcdc93a4f81b924be939b
#
_entry.id   12713b7dd6bfcdc93a4f81b924be939b
#
_cell.length_a   1.000
_cell.length_b   1.000
_cell.length_c   1.000
_cell.angle_alpha   90.00
_cell.angle_beta   90.00
_cell.angle_gamma   90.00
#
_symmetry.space_group_name_H-M   'P 1'
#
loop_
_entity.id
_entity.type
_entity.pdbx_description
1 polymer ?
#
loop_
_entity_poly.entity_id
_entity_poly.type
_entity_poly.pdbx_seq_one_letter_code
_entity_poly.pdbx_strand_id
1 'polypeptide(L)'
;MTTEAMETTTGKVLWRSTYVTDYVDSFGFDNGPRAVPAVADGRVFTYGPEGRVTALDLNTGRELWSYDTASALASPQGFFGRAPSPLVQGGRVIIAAGGSREGQDAGLVALEATTGKPAWTAVPDEAGYASPVAVGDHQILAWMRNRLWLVSAADGRILSSQPLRSRMDASVNAATPLPCGQGRWLVSAGYGVGAHLFRLEEGKIHPLWQRADLLDCHYATPVMVGWQIYGFHGRQETGMTLRCISPEGSIRWEAKEKLDGGTLIAVGSKLLILTEDGELRLLNATPEAQDLIATWQILRAGHRSHAAYASGIFYARDSEHLVAIRLR
;
A
#
# COMPACT_ATOMS: atom_id res chain seq x y z
N MET A 1 0.29 -20.49 1.09
CA MET A 1 0.87 -19.22 0.59
C MET A 1 2.18 -19.51 -0.11
N THR A 2 2.43 -18.88 -1.27
CA THR A 2 3.64 -19.15 -2.07
C THR A 2 4.30 -17.82 -2.47
N THR A 3 5.61 -17.76 -2.31
CA THR A 3 6.47 -16.67 -2.81
C THR A 3 7.44 -17.26 -3.84
N GLU A 4 7.55 -16.61 -4.99
CA GLU A 4 8.41 -17.06 -6.08
C GLU A 4 9.31 -15.93 -6.57
N ALA A 5 10.54 -16.27 -6.92
CA ALA A 5 11.37 -15.41 -7.76
C ALA A 5 11.49 -16.00 -9.16
N MET A 6 11.38 -15.13 -10.14
CA MET A 6 11.43 -15.52 -11.55
C MET A 6 12.45 -14.69 -12.31
N GLU A 7 13.05 -15.29 -13.30
CA GLU A 7 13.89 -14.57 -14.25
C GLU A 7 13.04 -13.64 -15.11
N THR A 8 13.40 -12.38 -15.14
CA THR A 8 12.57 -11.31 -15.76
C THR A 8 12.42 -11.43 -17.28
N THR A 9 13.34 -12.15 -17.95
CA THR A 9 13.35 -12.30 -19.42
C THR A 9 12.61 -13.52 -19.92
N THR A 10 12.55 -14.58 -19.13
CA THR A 10 12.02 -15.88 -19.54
C THR A 10 10.80 -16.32 -18.72
N GLY A 11 10.56 -15.71 -17.56
CA GLY A 11 9.55 -16.15 -16.61
C GLY A 11 9.92 -17.45 -15.88
N LYS A 12 11.15 -17.97 -16.06
CA LYS A 12 11.61 -19.19 -15.40
C LYS A 12 11.66 -18.96 -13.88
N VAL A 13 11.05 -19.86 -13.12
CA VAL A 13 11.12 -19.84 -11.65
C VAL A 13 12.55 -20.17 -11.23
N LEU A 14 13.17 -19.26 -10.49
CA LEU A 14 14.50 -19.42 -9.90
C LEU A 14 14.42 -20.16 -8.58
N TRP A 15 13.46 -19.80 -7.74
CA TRP A 15 13.14 -20.48 -6.50
C TRP A 15 11.68 -20.27 -6.11
N ARG A 16 11.19 -21.15 -5.23
CA ARG A 16 9.86 -21.11 -4.65
C ARG A 16 9.94 -21.41 -3.16
N SER A 17 9.27 -20.60 -2.35
CA SER A 17 9.06 -20.82 -0.92
C SER A 17 7.58 -20.92 -0.63
N THR A 18 7.16 -21.98 0.07
CA THR A 18 5.73 -22.25 0.32
C THR A 18 5.51 -22.63 1.78
N TYR A 19 4.43 -22.10 2.36
CA TYR A 19 3.92 -22.55 3.66
C TYR A 19 2.40 -22.72 3.60
N VAL A 20 1.87 -23.57 4.48
CA VAL A 20 0.44 -23.84 4.58
C VAL A 20 -0.25 -22.72 5.38
N THR A 21 -1.43 -22.29 4.93
CA THR A 21 -2.29 -21.32 5.63
C THR A 21 -3.74 -21.74 5.46
N ASP A 22 -4.53 -21.56 6.52
CA ASP A 22 -5.98 -21.79 6.53
C ASP A 22 -6.78 -20.51 6.22
N TYR A 23 -6.09 -19.43 5.83
CA TYR A 23 -6.77 -18.19 5.51
C TYR A 23 -7.68 -18.34 4.29
N VAL A 24 -8.93 -17.93 4.47
CA VAL A 24 -9.92 -17.81 3.42
C VAL A 24 -10.54 -16.41 3.50
N ASP A 25 -10.61 -15.74 2.36
CA ASP A 25 -11.32 -14.47 2.27
C ASP A 25 -12.82 -14.70 2.35
N SER A 26 -13.45 -14.28 3.46
CA SER A 26 -14.88 -14.46 3.70
C SER A 26 -15.78 -13.69 2.72
N PHE A 27 -15.23 -12.72 1.99
CA PHE A 27 -15.95 -11.97 0.96
C PHE A 27 -15.78 -12.55 -0.46
N GLY A 28 -14.89 -13.55 -0.61
CA GLY A 28 -14.70 -14.27 -1.87
C GLY A 28 -13.97 -13.48 -2.97
N PHE A 29 -13.25 -12.41 -2.63
CA PHE A 29 -12.52 -11.64 -3.63
C PHE A 29 -11.19 -12.31 -4.02
N ASP A 30 -10.34 -12.62 -3.03
CA ASP A 30 -9.05 -13.27 -3.28
C ASP A 30 -8.47 -13.81 -1.95
N ASN A 31 -8.05 -15.08 -1.95
CA ASN A 31 -7.37 -15.71 -0.81
C ASN A 31 -5.88 -15.36 -0.74
N GLY A 32 -5.35 -14.65 -1.73
CA GLY A 32 -3.94 -14.24 -1.76
C GLY A 32 -3.62 -13.04 -0.87
N PRO A 33 -2.33 -12.76 -0.68
CA PRO A 33 -1.90 -11.61 0.10
C PRO A 33 -2.21 -10.32 -0.64
N ARG A 34 -2.63 -9.31 0.10
CA ARG A 34 -2.79 -7.94 -0.39
C ARG A 34 -1.51 -7.12 -0.17
N ALA A 35 -0.68 -7.55 0.78
CA ALA A 35 0.62 -6.95 1.04
C ALA A 35 1.59 -7.19 -0.11
N VAL A 36 2.34 -6.16 -0.50
CA VAL A 36 3.44 -6.25 -1.45
C VAL A 36 4.71 -6.60 -0.67
N PRO A 37 5.52 -7.58 -1.14
CA PRO A 37 6.79 -7.89 -0.50
C PRO A 37 7.76 -6.70 -0.50
N ALA A 38 8.55 -6.55 0.57
CA ALA A 38 9.66 -5.61 0.62
C ALA A 38 10.98 -6.35 0.40
N VAL A 39 11.90 -5.72 -0.32
CA VAL A 39 13.24 -6.29 -0.59
C VAL A 39 14.30 -5.34 -0.06
N ALA A 40 15.17 -5.84 0.82
CA ALA A 40 16.30 -5.08 1.36
C ALA A 40 17.41 -6.04 1.84
N ASP A 41 18.65 -5.62 1.72
CA ASP A 41 19.84 -6.28 2.30
C ASP A 41 19.90 -7.81 2.01
N GLY A 42 19.61 -8.20 0.75
CA GLY A 42 19.62 -9.59 0.32
C GLY A 42 18.48 -10.45 0.88
N ARG A 43 17.40 -9.83 1.34
CA ARG A 43 16.22 -10.51 1.90
C ARG A 43 14.93 -10.03 1.24
N VAL A 44 13.95 -10.93 1.22
CA VAL A 44 12.56 -10.64 0.85
C VAL A 44 11.71 -10.79 2.09
N PHE A 45 10.95 -9.76 2.44
CA PHE A 45 10.03 -9.75 3.57
C PHE A 45 8.60 -9.79 3.06
N THR A 46 7.82 -10.74 3.54
CA THR A 46 6.41 -10.91 3.19
C THR A 46 5.54 -10.81 4.44
N TYR A 47 4.28 -10.42 4.27
CA TYR A 47 3.28 -10.43 5.32
C TYR A 47 2.02 -11.11 4.79
N GLY A 48 1.71 -12.26 5.31
CA GLY A 48 0.54 -13.05 4.93
C GLY A 48 -0.75 -12.54 5.57
N PRO A 49 -1.91 -12.78 4.95
CA PRO A 49 -3.20 -12.31 5.47
C PRO A 49 -3.58 -12.95 6.81
N GLU A 50 -3.03 -14.13 7.11
CA GLU A 50 -3.17 -14.82 8.40
C GLU A 50 -2.31 -14.22 9.51
N GLY A 51 -1.33 -13.37 9.19
CA GLY A 51 -0.48 -12.68 10.16
C GLY A 51 0.98 -13.13 10.21
N ARG A 52 1.41 -14.02 9.31
CA ARG A 52 2.79 -14.48 9.25
C ARG A 52 3.67 -13.49 8.50
N VAL A 53 4.65 -12.91 9.20
CA VAL A 53 5.78 -12.20 8.60
C VAL A 53 6.87 -13.22 8.32
N THR A 54 7.42 -13.21 7.10
CA THR A 54 8.50 -14.14 6.72
C THR A 54 9.65 -13.37 6.07
N ALA A 55 10.87 -13.68 6.47
CA ALA A 55 12.07 -13.25 5.76
C ALA A 55 12.65 -14.42 4.99
N LEU A 56 12.85 -14.23 3.70
CA LEU A 56 13.46 -15.20 2.80
C LEU A 56 14.80 -14.66 2.30
N ASP A 57 15.76 -15.56 2.09
CA ASP A 57 16.99 -15.23 1.37
C ASP A 57 16.65 -14.89 -0.09
N LEU A 58 17.10 -13.74 -0.57
CA LEU A 58 16.74 -13.22 -1.89
C LEU A 58 17.20 -14.14 -3.04
N ASN A 59 18.31 -14.83 -2.88
CA ASN A 59 18.90 -15.63 -3.96
C ASN A 59 18.37 -17.07 -3.99
N THR A 60 17.96 -17.60 -2.84
CA THR A 60 17.61 -19.02 -2.71
C THR A 60 16.15 -19.28 -2.32
N GLY A 61 15.44 -18.27 -1.84
CA GLY A 61 14.08 -18.43 -1.29
C GLY A 61 14.02 -19.18 0.03
N ARG A 62 15.18 -19.52 0.63
CA ARG A 62 15.22 -20.21 1.93
C ARG A 62 14.67 -19.28 3.02
N GLU A 63 13.76 -19.79 3.84
CA GLU A 63 13.27 -19.06 5.02
C GLU A 63 14.42 -18.86 6.01
N LEU A 64 14.64 -17.60 6.38
CA LEU A 64 15.63 -17.20 7.38
C LEU A 64 15.01 -17.13 8.76
N TRP A 65 13.81 -16.56 8.85
CA TRP A 65 12.98 -16.48 10.04
C TRP A 65 11.52 -16.21 9.69
N SER A 66 10.63 -16.47 10.63
CA SER A 66 9.24 -16.04 10.58
C SER A 66 8.75 -15.57 11.93
N TYR A 67 7.74 -14.68 11.91
CA TYR A 67 7.08 -14.13 13.10
C TYR A 67 5.57 -14.08 12.87
N ASP A 68 4.81 -14.65 13.78
CA ASP A 68 3.35 -14.70 13.70
C ASP A 68 2.74 -13.60 14.58
N THR A 69 2.20 -12.54 13.93
CA THR A 69 1.56 -11.42 14.60
C THR A 69 0.23 -11.80 15.23
N ALA A 70 -0.48 -12.81 14.70
CA ALA A 70 -1.75 -13.24 15.23
C ALA A 70 -1.59 -13.84 16.63
N SER A 71 -0.65 -14.77 16.79
CA SER A 71 -0.40 -15.44 18.06
C SER A 71 0.43 -14.58 19.03
N ALA A 72 1.47 -13.88 18.51
CA ALA A 72 2.41 -13.14 19.35
C ALA A 72 1.87 -11.79 19.82
N LEU A 73 0.94 -11.17 19.09
CA LEU A 73 0.42 -9.83 19.37
C LEU A 73 -1.10 -9.79 19.49
N ALA A 74 -1.80 -10.93 19.46
CA ALA A 74 -3.25 -10.97 19.38
C ALA A 74 -3.81 -10.05 18.25
N SER A 75 -3.07 -9.93 17.15
CA SER A 75 -3.42 -9.06 16.03
C SER A 75 -4.73 -9.51 15.37
N PRO A 76 -5.74 -8.64 15.25
CA PRO A 76 -6.99 -9.01 14.61
C PRO A 76 -6.81 -9.20 13.09
N GLN A 77 -7.61 -10.10 12.51
CA GLN A 77 -7.53 -10.39 11.07
C GLN A 77 -8.09 -9.28 10.19
N GLY A 78 -9.07 -8.49 10.70
CA GLY A 78 -9.80 -7.52 9.89
C GLY A 78 -10.76 -8.20 8.90
N PHE A 79 -11.35 -7.40 8.00
CA PHE A 79 -12.31 -7.91 7.00
C PHE A 79 -11.64 -8.72 5.89
N PHE A 80 -10.45 -8.30 5.44
CA PHE A 80 -9.77 -8.81 4.25
C PHE A 80 -8.40 -9.42 4.56
N GLY A 81 -8.21 -9.92 5.78
CA GLY A 81 -6.92 -10.33 6.26
C GLY A 81 -6.00 -9.14 6.58
N ARG A 82 -4.79 -9.42 6.96
CA ARG A 82 -3.77 -8.41 7.25
C ARG A 82 -3.14 -7.96 5.93
N ALA A 83 -3.38 -6.71 5.54
CA ALA A 83 -3.08 -6.21 4.20
C ALA A 83 -1.91 -5.22 4.10
N PRO A 84 -1.50 -4.49 5.16
CA PRO A 84 -0.40 -3.54 5.04
C PRO A 84 0.90 -4.21 4.59
N SER A 85 1.61 -3.59 3.65
CA SER A 85 2.92 -4.06 3.21
C SER A 85 3.99 -3.78 4.27
N PRO A 86 4.99 -4.66 4.44
CA PRO A 86 6.13 -4.41 5.32
C PRO A 86 6.91 -3.16 4.87
N LEU A 87 7.33 -2.32 5.83
CA LEU A 87 8.29 -1.26 5.61
C LEU A 87 9.66 -1.69 6.15
N VAL A 88 10.71 -1.59 5.35
CA VAL A 88 12.08 -1.81 5.84
C VAL A 88 12.77 -0.48 6.05
N GLN A 89 13.20 -0.21 7.27
CA GLN A 89 13.90 1.03 7.64
C GLN A 89 14.85 0.80 8.81
N GLY A 90 16.08 1.31 8.73
CA GLY A 90 17.06 1.25 9.81
C GLY A 90 17.38 -0.16 10.31
N GLY A 91 17.44 -1.15 9.40
CA GLY A 91 17.68 -2.55 9.74
C GLY A 91 16.49 -3.27 10.40
N ARG A 92 15.31 -2.69 10.34
CA ARG A 92 14.07 -3.25 10.90
C ARG A 92 12.98 -3.40 9.86
N VAL A 93 12.10 -4.37 10.10
CA VAL A 93 10.86 -4.60 9.35
C VAL A 93 9.71 -4.11 10.22
N ILE A 94 9.02 -3.08 9.77
CA ILE A 94 7.91 -2.45 10.47
C ILE A 94 6.60 -2.98 9.90
N ILE A 95 5.74 -3.49 10.78
CA ILE A 95 4.44 -4.09 10.45
C ILE A 95 3.34 -3.32 11.19
N ALA A 96 2.31 -2.91 10.47
CA ALA A 96 1.06 -2.45 11.05
C ALA A 96 0.20 -3.66 11.43
N ALA A 97 0.36 -4.14 12.66
CA ALA A 97 -0.23 -5.39 13.14
C ALA A 97 -1.59 -5.17 13.83
N GLY A 98 -1.79 -4.04 14.51
CA GLY A 98 -3.06 -3.70 15.16
C GLY A 98 -3.36 -4.49 16.43
N GLY A 99 -2.34 -5.05 17.08
CA GLY A 99 -2.51 -5.93 18.23
C GLY A 99 -2.05 -5.35 19.55
N SER A 100 -1.83 -6.23 20.51
CA SER A 100 -1.24 -5.95 21.83
C SER A 100 -0.34 -7.09 22.26
N ARG A 101 0.67 -6.81 23.09
CA ARG A 101 1.56 -7.82 23.64
C ARG A 101 1.71 -7.61 25.15
N GLU A 102 1.32 -8.63 25.94
CA GLU A 102 1.46 -8.59 27.41
C GLU A 102 0.85 -7.33 28.04
N GLY A 103 -0.29 -6.85 27.47
CA GLY A 103 -0.96 -5.63 27.89
C GLY A 103 -0.33 -4.32 27.37
N GLN A 104 0.71 -4.40 26.54
CA GLN A 104 1.30 -3.25 25.87
C GLN A 104 0.77 -3.10 24.45
N ASP A 105 0.67 -1.85 23.99
CA ASP A 105 0.23 -1.51 22.66
C ASP A 105 1.19 -2.06 21.59
N ALA A 106 0.63 -2.73 20.59
CA ALA A 106 1.36 -3.31 19.46
C ALA A 106 0.61 -3.08 18.14
N GLY A 107 0.03 -1.91 17.96
CA GLY A 107 -0.52 -1.47 16.69
C GLY A 107 0.55 -1.48 15.59
N LEU A 108 1.75 -0.99 15.93
CA LEU A 108 2.96 -1.16 15.13
C LEU A 108 3.93 -2.08 15.87
N VAL A 109 4.61 -2.94 15.13
CA VAL A 109 5.75 -3.73 15.61
C VAL A 109 6.93 -3.56 14.67
N ALA A 110 8.13 -3.38 15.22
CA ALA A 110 9.38 -3.45 14.48
C ALA A 110 10.11 -4.75 14.84
N LEU A 111 10.47 -5.49 13.83
CA LEU A 111 11.25 -6.73 13.94
C LEU A 111 12.66 -6.46 13.41
N GLU A 112 13.68 -6.97 14.09
CA GLU A 112 15.05 -6.95 13.58
C GLU A 112 15.10 -7.69 12.24
N ALA A 113 15.52 -7.03 11.16
CA ALA A 113 15.49 -7.58 9.81
C ALA A 113 16.34 -8.86 9.64
N THR A 114 17.35 -9.02 10.49
CA THR A 114 18.26 -10.19 10.45
C THR A 114 17.74 -11.40 11.23
N THR A 115 16.94 -11.19 12.28
CA THR A 115 16.58 -12.27 13.23
C THR A 115 15.08 -12.45 13.42
N GLY A 116 14.24 -11.49 13.00
CA GLY A 116 12.80 -11.49 13.24
C GLY A 116 12.40 -11.23 14.71
N LYS A 117 13.35 -10.95 15.59
CA LYS A 117 13.04 -10.63 17.00
C LYS A 117 12.40 -9.25 17.10
N PRO A 118 11.35 -9.07 17.93
CA PRO A 118 10.78 -7.76 18.18
C PRO A 118 11.83 -6.82 18.79
N ALA A 119 12.05 -5.67 18.15
CA ALA A 119 12.87 -4.57 18.64
C ALA A 119 12.05 -3.63 19.51
N TRP A 120 10.83 -3.31 19.07
CA TRP A 120 9.87 -2.51 19.81
C TRP A 120 8.43 -2.78 19.32
N THR A 121 7.45 -2.47 20.17
CA THR A 121 6.03 -2.36 19.84
C THR A 121 5.53 -0.98 20.25
N ALA A 122 4.53 -0.46 19.53
CA ALA A 122 4.01 0.87 19.79
C ALA A 122 2.58 1.01 19.22
N VAL A 123 1.93 2.11 19.58
CA VAL A 123 0.66 2.59 19.02
C VAL A 123 -0.56 1.82 19.51
N PRO A 124 -1.44 2.47 20.29
CA PRO A 124 -2.70 1.89 20.78
C PRO A 124 -3.81 1.99 19.72
N ASP A 125 -3.64 1.31 18.58
CA ASP A 125 -4.60 1.38 17.49
C ASP A 125 -4.68 0.06 16.72
N GLU A 126 -5.84 -0.24 16.19
CA GLU A 126 -6.05 -1.37 15.30
C GLU A 126 -5.38 -1.10 13.93
N ALA A 127 -5.02 -2.17 13.22
CA ALA A 127 -4.51 -2.02 11.87
C ALA A 127 -5.60 -1.47 10.93
N GLY A 128 -5.20 -0.52 10.07
CA GLY A 128 -5.89 -0.24 8.83
C GLY A 128 -5.43 -1.21 7.74
N TYR A 129 -5.57 -0.80 6.48
CA TYR A 129 -5.05 -1.54 5.32
C TYR A 129 -3.96 -0.74 4.60
N ALA A 130 -3.76 0.53 4.98
CA ALA A 130 -2.68 1.37 4.49
C ALA A 130 -1.33 0.91 5.04
N SER A 131 -0.31 0.90 4.19
CA SER A 131 1.04 0.53 4.60
C SER A 131 1.73 1.68 5.35
N PRO A 132 2.56 1.40 6.37
CA PRO A 132 3.41 2.40 6.98
C PRO A 132 4.45 2.89 5.96
N VAL A 133 4.84 4.16 6.06
CA VAL A 133 5.81 4.79 5.17
C VAL A 133 6.91 5.50 5.94
N ALA A 134 8.12 5.50 5.38
CA ALA A 134 9.26 6.21 5.93
C ALA A 134 9.10 7.73 5.76
N VAL A 135 9.44 8.49 6.79
CA VAL A 135 9.55 9.95 6.76
C VAL A 135 11.00 10.31 7.07
N GLY A 136 11.80 10.48 6.01
CA GLY A 136 13.25 10.52 6.15
C GLY A 136 13.79 9.24 6.79
N ASP A 137 14.95 9.35 7.44
CA ASP A 137 15.64 8.18 7.99
C ASP A 137 15.18 7.83 9.43
N HIS A 138 14.42 8.69 10.09
CA HIS A 138 14.20 8.61 11.52
C HIS A 138 12.75 8.50 11.98
N GLN A 139 11.78 8.64 11.07
CA GLN A 139 10.37 8.64 11.42
C GLN A 139 9.57 7.72 10.51
N ILE A 140 8.43 7.27 11.01
CA ILE A 140 7.47 6.45 10.29
C ILE A 140 6.10 7.12 10.41
N LEU A 141 5.43 7.29 9.29
CA LEU A 141 4.04 7.71 9.22
C LEU A 141 3.17 6.47 8.97
N ALA A 142 2.22 6.20 9.86
CA ALA A 142 1.33 5.06 9.75
C ALA A 142 -0.13 5.52 9.88
N TRP A 143 -0.93 5.25 8.88
CA TRP A 143 -2.38 5.46 8.96
C TRP A 143 -3.05 4.17 9.40
N MET A 144 -3.34 4.11 10.70
CA MET A 144 -4.00 3.00 11.35
C MET A 144 -5.52 3.12 11.25
N ARG A 145 -6.25 2.26 11.92
CA ARG A 145 -7.72 2.23 11.87
C ARG A 145 -8.38 3.54 12.29
N ASN A 146 -7.88 4.16 13.36
CA ASN A 146 -8.53 5.30 13.99
C ASN A 146 -7.76 6.61 13.82
N ARG A 147 -6.45 6.54 13.60
CA ARG A 147 -5.58 7.71 13.62
C ARG A 147 -4.45 7.60 12.61
N LEU A 148 -3.95 8.76 12.20
CA LEU A 148 -2.66 8.92 11.55
C LEU A 148 -1.61 9.11 12.65
N TRP A 149 -0.58 8.27 12.66
CA TRP A 149 0.46 8.25 13.68
C TRP A 149 1.81 8.62 13.08
N LEU A 150 2.57 9.45 13.76
CA LEU A 150 3.98 9.71 13.47
C LEU A 150 4.78 9.17 14.64
N VAL A 151 5.68 8.25 14.36
CA VAL A 151 6.51 7.59 15.39
C VAL A 151 7.99 7.67 15.05
N SER A 152 8.83 7.55 16.05
CA SER A 152 10.28 7.39 15.88
C SER A 152 10.59 5.98 15.35
N ALA A 153 11.37 5.90 14.28
CA ALA A 153 11.79 4.61 13.72
C ALA A 153 12.75 3.84 14.64
N ALA A 154 13.45 4.54 15.51
CA ALA A 154 14.45 3.95 16.39
C ALA A 154 13.85 3.13 17.54
N ASP A 155 12.75 3.58 18.12
CA ASP A 155 12.21 3.03 19.37
C ASP A 155 10.67 2.95 19.42
N GLY A 156 9.97 3.34 18.35
CA GLY A 156 8.50 3.35 18.30
C GLY A 156 7.85 4.47 19.11
N ARG A 157 8.63 5.38 19.73
CA ARG A 157 8.08 6.48 20.52
C ARG A 157 7.13 7.33 19.68
N ILE A 158 5.91 7.51 20.17
CA ILE A 158 4.90 8.35 19.52
C ILE A 158 5.35 9.81 19.56
N LEU A 159 5.48 10.43 18.40
CA LEU A 159 5.85 11.83 18.24
C LEU A 159 4.60 12.71 18.12
N SER A 160 3.63 12.27 17.31
CA SER A 160 2.39 12.99 17.07
C SER A 160 1.31 12.05 16.56
N SER A 161 0.05 12.46 16.68
CA SER A 161 -1.05 11.76 16.02
C SER A 161 -2.23 12.68 15.71
N GLN A 162 -3.02 12.30 14.68
CA GLN A 162 -4.25 12.99 14.31
C GLN A 162 -5.41 12.00 14.21
N PRO A 163 -6.58 12.23 14.84
CA PRO A 163 -7.77 11.44 14.59
C PRO A 163 -8.14 11.52 13.11
N LEU A 164 -8.27 10.37 12.47
CA LEU A 164 -8.61 10.30 11.06
C LEU A 164 -9.28 8.97 10.74
N ARG A 165 -10.60 8.95 10.78
CA ARG A 165 -11.41 7.76 10.54
C ARG A 165 -12.74 8.16 9.92
N SER A 166 -13.31 7.28 9.10
CA SER A 166 -14.72 7.35 8.71
C SER A 166 -15.65 7.20 9.93
N ARG A 167 -16.81 7.84 9.85
CA ARG A 167 -17.91 7.61 10.80
C ARG A 167 -18.60 6.25 10.60
N MET A 168 -18.39 5.62 9.44
CA MET A 168 -18.94 4.30 9.14
C MET A 168 -18.04 3.22 9.76
N ASP A 169 -18.62 2.31 10.54
CA ASP A 169 -17.85 1.22 11.13
C ASP A 169 -17.30 0.25 10.09
N ALA A 170 -18.09 -0.11 9.08
CA ALA A 170 -17.66 -0.93 7.96
C ALA A 170 -16.90 -0.10 6.91
N SER A 171 -15.79 0.52 7.30
CA SER A 171 -14.93 1.31 6.44
C SER A 171 -13.48 0.82 6.48
N VAL A 172 -12.71 1.10 5.44
CA VAL A 172 -11.30 0.77 5.35
C VAL A 172 -10.45 2.01 5.04
N ASN A 173 -9.26 2.07 5.64
CA ASN A 173 -8.20 3.02 5.30
C ASN A 173 -7.16 2.22 4.51
N ALA A 174 -7.19 2.25 3.18
CA ALA A 174 -6.37 1.34 2.37
C ALA A 174 -5.32 2.05 1.51
N ALA A 175 -5.62 3.26 1.02
CA ALA A 175 -4.62 4.02 0.28
C ALA A 175 -3.48 4.45 1.21
N THR A 176 -2.26 4.15 0.82
CA THR A 176 -1.05 4.49 1.58
C THR A 176 -0.80 6.00 1.56
N PRO A 177 -0.32 6.62 2.66
CA PRO A 177 0.02 8.04 2.67
C PRO A 177 1.02 8.41 1.56
N LEU A 178 0.70 9.45 0.78
CA LEU A 178 1.48 9.90 -0.36
C LEU A 178 2.36 11.10 0.00
N PRO A 179 3.69 11.06 -0.19
CA PRO A 179 4.55 12.23 -0.05
C PRO A 179 4.29 13.23 -1.19
N CYS A 180 4.01 14.49 -0.82
CA CYS A 180 3.71 15.57 -1.76
C CYS A 180 4.79 16.67 -1.78
N GLY A 181 6.01 16.35 -1.37
CA GLY A 181 7.13 17.28 -1.31
C GLY A 181 7.01 18.33 -0.21
N GLN A 182 8.13 18.99 0.13
CA GLN A 182 8.18 20.04 1.16
C GLN A 182 7.59 19.64 2.52
N GLY A 183 7.82 18.39 2.95
CA GLY A 183 7.26 17.85 4.20
C GLY A 183 5.74 17.62 4.18
N ARG A 184 5.08 17.74 3.02
CA ARG A 184 3.63 17.53 2.88
C ARG A 184 3.29 16.08 2.54
N TRP A 185 2.16 15.61 3.06
CA TRP A 185 1.64 14.26 2.91
C TRP A 185 0.15 14.28 2.67
N LEU A 186 -0.28 13.62 1.61
CA LEU A 186 -1.70 13.39 1.32
C LEU A 186 -2.13 12.05 1.90
N VAL A 187 -3.29 12.05 2.53
CA VAL A 187 -3.98 10.85 3.01
C VAL A 187 -5.41 10.92 2.48
N SER A 188 -5.90 9.86 1.89
CA SER A 188 -7.24 9.83 1.29
C SER A 188 -7.91 8.48 1.46
N ALA A 189 -9.18 8.49 1.81
CA ALA A 189 -10.02 7.29 1.83
C ALA A 189 -11.44 7.60 1.42
N GLY A 190 -12.16 6.57 1.01
CA GLY A 190 -13.59 6.56 0.81
C GLY A 190 -14.38 6.77 2.10
N TYR A 191 -15.68 6.49 2.04
CA TYR A 191 -16.57 6.48 3.19
C TYR A 191 -16.75 7.85 3.88
N GLY A 192 -16.65 8.94 3.08
CA GLY A 192 -16.80 10.30 3.55
C GLY A 192 -15.58 10.88 4.28
N VAL A 193 -14.43 10.20 4.24
CA VAL A 193 -13.17 10.75 4.75
C VAL A 193 -12.64 11.81 3.78
N GLY A 194 -12.59 11.49 2.47
CA GLY A 194 -12.03 12.37 1.46
C GLY A 194 -10.52 12.48 1.52
N ALA A 195 -9.99 13.62 1.09
CA ALA A 195 -8.57 13.93 1.06
C ALA A 195 -8.17 14.90 2.18
N HIS A 196 -7.05 14.61 2.82
CA HIS A 196 -6.43 15.45 3.85
C HIS A 196 -4.98 15.69 3.50
N LEU A 197 -4.53 16.93 3.51
CA LEU A 197 -3.12 17.27 3.39
C LEU A 197 -2.58 17.69 4.74
N PHE A 198 -1.47 17.10 5.11
CA PHE A 198 -0.73 17.42 6.33
C PHE A 198 0.69 17.89 5.98
N ARG A 199 1.28 18.69 6.88
CA ARG A 199 2.72 18.94 6.93
C ARG A 199 3.30 18.23 8.13
N LEU A 200 4.40 17.53 7.91
CA LEU A 200 5.22 16.95 8.98
C LEU A 200 6.42 17.86 9.20
N GLU A 201 6.49 18.44 10.38
CA GLU A 201 7.52 19.40 10.76
C GLU A 201 7.82 19.26 12.27
N GLU A 202 9.08 19.24 12.66
CA GLU A 202 9.53 19.12 14.05
C GLU A 202 8.89 17.97 14.84
N GLY A 203 8.67 16.83 14.19
CA GLY A 203 8.02 15.66 14.80
C GLY A 203 6.52 15.82 15.05
N LYS A 204 5.86 16.79 14.43
CA LYS A 204 4.42 17.03 14.55
C LYS A 204 3.70 16.89 13.23
N ILE A 205 2.43 16.51 13.33
CA ILE A 205 1.49 16.44 12.18
C ILE A 205 0.64 17.72 12.22
N HIS A 206 0.81 18.59 11.23
CA HIS A 206 0.05 19.83 11.08
C HIS A 206 -0.96 19.69 9.95
N PRO A 207 -2.28 19.72 10.22
CA PRO A 207 -3.29 19.77 9.16
C PRO A 207 -3.15 21.04 8.32
N LEU A 208 -3.17 20.92 7.00
CA LEU A 208 -3.16 22.05 6.08
C LEU A 208 -4.55 22.30 5.50
N TRP A 209 -5.18 21.25 4.99
CA TRP A 209 -6.55 21.29 4.50
C TRP A 209 -7.19 19.90 4.52
N GLN A 210 -8.53 19.88 4.49
CA GLN A 210 -9.39 18.72 4.33
C GLN A 210 -10.46 19.02 3.29
N ARG A 211 -10.70 18.09 2.36
CA ARG A 211 -11.68 18.16 1.29
C ARG A 211 -12.34 16.81 1.07
N ALA A 212 -13.61 16.69 1.44
CA ALA A 212 -14.34 15.42 1.32
C ALA A 212 -14.66 15.03 -0.13
N ASP A 213 -14.73 16.01 -1.03
CA ASP A 213 -15.13 15.85 -2.43
C ASP A 213 -13.97 15.88 -3.43
N LEU A 214 -12.74 16.10 -2.96
CA LEU A 214 -11.59 16.34 -3.83
C LEU A 214 -11.02 15.04 -4.40
N LEU A 215 -10.69 14.10 -3.52
CA LEU A 215 -10.15 12.79 -3.87
C LEU A 215 -10.58 11.80 -2.76
N ASP A 216 -11.24 10.74 -3.15
CA ASP A 216 -11.89 9.77 -2.27
C ASP A 216 -11.39 8.36 -2.62
N CYS A 217 -10.11 8.12 -2.33
CA CYS A 217 -9.44 6.88 -2.71
C CYS A 217 -9.97 5.70 -1.90
N HIS A 218 -10.62 4.74 -2.55
CA HIS A 218 -11.16 3.57 -1.86
C HIS A 218 -10.04 2.63 -1.40
N TYR A 219 -9.19 2.16 -2.33
CA TYR A 219 -8.06 1.26 -2.01
C TYR A 219 -6.78 1.58 -2.79
N ALA A 220 -6.90 2.17 -3.98
CA ALA A 220 -5.74 2.49 -4.81
C ALA A 220 -4.99 3.71 -4.25
N THR A 221 -3.71 3.55 -4.00
CA THR A 221 -2.85 4.66 -3.60
C THR A 221 -2.67 5.63 -4.76
N PRO A 222 -2.90 6.94 -4.59
CA PRO A 222 -2.63 7.93 -5.62
C PRO A 222 -1.13 8.10 -5.86
N VAL A 223 -0.75 8.69 -6.98
CA VAL A 223 0.64 8.97 -7.33
C VAL A 223 0.85 10.45 -7.59
N MET A 224 2.07 10.94 -7.40
CA MET A 224 2.45 12.31 -7.70
C MET A 224 3.44 12.34 -8.86
N VAL A 225 3.13 13.14 -9.88
CA VAL A 225 4.03 13.40 -11.01
C VAL A 225 4.15 14.91 -11.20
N GLY A 226 5.39 15.41 -11.23
CA GLY A 226 5.62 16.84 -11.19
C GLY A 226 5.02 17.43 -9.91
N TRP A 227 4.13 18.41 -10.07
CA TRP A 227 3.43 19.05 -8.94
C TRP A 227 1.93 18.74 -8.98
N GLN A 228 1.54 17.57 -9.49
CA GLN A 228 0.15 17.12 -9.58
C GLN A 228 -0.01 15.74 -8.99
N ILE A 229 -1.18 15.47 -8.43
CA ILE A 229 -1.57 14.21 -7.82
C ILE A 229 -2.64 13.57 -8.71
N TYR A 230 -2.44 12.31 -9.03
CA TYR A 230 -3.36 11.51 -9.84
C TYR A 230 -3.87 10.35 -9.00
N GLY A 231 -5.18 10.15 -8.98
CA GLY A 231 -5.79 9.09 -8.19
C GLY A 231 -7.23 8.82 -8.61
N PHE A 232 -7.72 7.67 -8.18
CA PHE A 232 -9.13 7.34 -8.35
C PHE A 232 -9.96 8.02 -7.27
N HIS A 233 -11.05 8.66 -7.69
CA HIS A 233 -12.06 9.24 -6.81
C HIS A 233 -13.33 8.39 -6.86
N GLY A 234 -13.88 8.10 -5.70
CA GLY A 234 -15.09 7.32 -5.54
C GLY A 234 -14.85 5.87 -5.15
N ARG A 235 -15.91 5.09 -5.13
CA ARG A 235 -15.91 3.69 -4.73
C ARG A 235 -16.35 2.81 -5.89
N GLN A 236 -15.83 1.59 -5.95
CA GLN A 236 -16.14 0.66 -7.02
C GLN A 236 -17.65 0.40 -7.19
N GLU A 237 -18.43 0.36 -6.08
CA GLU A 237 -19.86 0.09 -6.12
C GLU A 237 -20.67 1.18 -6.86
N THR A 238 -20.08 2.37 -7.01
CA THR A 238 -20.69 3.51 -7.72
C THR A 238 -19.93 3.93 -8.96
N GLY A 239 -18.84 3.21 -9.25
CA GLY A 239 -17.86 3.55 -10.27
C GLY A 239 -16.88 4.62 -9.79
N MET A 240 -15.61 4.46 -10.15
CA MET A 240 -14.53 5.40 -9.83
C MET A 240 -14.17 6.25 -11.04
N THR A 241 -13.77 7.49 -10.81
CA THR A 241 -13.22 8.36 -11.86
C THR A 241 -11.75 8.65 -11.59
N LEU A 242 -10.93 8.71 -12.63
CA LEU A 242 -9.56 9.20 -12.52
C LEU A 242 -9.59 10.72 -12.40
N ARG A 243 -8.89 11.27 -11.43
CA ARG A 243 -8.72 12.71 -11.22
C ARG A 243 -7.26 13.13 -11.23
N CYS A 244 -7.01 14.31 -11.73
CA CYS A 244 -5.82 15.09 -11.45
C CYS A 244 -6.19 16.23 -10.50
N ILE A 245 -5.45 16.36 -9.41
CA ILE A 245 -5.62 17.44 -8.44
C ILE A 245 -4.29 18.13 -8.15
N SER A 246 -4.33 19.38 -7.73
CA SER A 246 -3.15 20.06 -7.21
C SER A 246 -2.98 19.82 -5.71
N PRO A 247 -1.75 19.91 -5.17
CA PRO A 247 -1.51 19.85 -3.72
C PRO A 247 -2.15 21.01 -2.95
N GLU A 248 -2.59 22.07 -3.62
CA GLU A 248 -3.34 23.19 -3.03
C GLU A 248 -4.83 22.87 -2.87
N GLY A 249 -5.30 21.70 -3.32
CA GLY A 249 -6.66 21.22 -3.14
C GLY A 249 -7.62 21.67 -4.25
N SER A 250 -7.15 21.75 -5.49
CA SER A 250 -7.98 22.08 -6.67
C SER A 250 -8.01 20.89 -7.64
N ILE A 251 -9.21 20.59 -8.16
CA ILE A 251 -9.35 19.66 -9.29
C ILE A 251 -8.81 20.34 -10.55
N ARG A 252 -7.88 19.70 -11.23
CA ARG A 252 -7.36 20.11 -12.53
C ARG A 252 -8.24 19.55 -13.63
N TRP A 253 -8.51 18.27 -13.58
CA TRP A 253 -9.45 17.58 -14.44
C TRP A 253 -10.00 16.31 -13.77
N GLU A 254 -11.12 15.83 -14.29
CA GLU A 254 -11.75 14.57 -13.96
C GLU A 254 -12.06 13.83 -15.26
N ALA A 255 -11.74 12.54 -15.32
CA ALA A 255 -12.10 11.70 -16.44
C ALA A 255 -13.61 11.57 -16.56
N LYS A 256 -14.14 11.58 -17.80
CA LYS A 256 -15.58 11.41 -18.07
C LYS A 256 -16.04 9.97 -17.86
N GLU A 257 -15.13 9.05 -18.06
CA GLU A 257 -15.38 7.61 -17.93
C GLU A 257 -15.32 7.20 -16.47
N LYS A 258 -16.22 6.29 -16.11
CA LYS A 258 -16.18 5.56 -14.84
C LYS A 258 -15.55 4.19 -15.04
N LEU A 259 -14.76 3.79 -14.06
CA LEU A 259 -14.07 2.50 -13.99
C LEU A 259 -14.55 1.76 -12.75
N ASP A 260 -14.51 0.43 -12.77
CA ASP A 260 -14.78 -0.38 -11.58
C ASP A 260 -13.64 -0.29 -10.55
N GLY A 261 -12.45 0.09 -11.01
CA GLY A 261 -11.28 0.31 -10.18
C GLY A 261 -9.98 0.11 -10.94
N GLY A 262 -8.88 0.12 -10.20
CA GLY A 262 -7.55 -0.09 -10.78
C GLY A 262 -6.43 0.32 -9.84
N THR A 263 -5.20 0.18 -10.33
CA THR A 263 -3.98 0.62 -9.66
C THR A 263 -3.19 1.55 -10.58
N LEU A 264 -2.39 2.45 -9.97
CA LEU A 264 -1.60 3.44 -10.69
C LEU A 264 -0.10 3.27 -10.40
N ILE A 265 0.71 3.45 -11.43
CA ILE A 265 2.18 3.57 -11.32
C ILE A 265 2.61 4.82 -12.09
N ALA A 266 3.45 5.65 -11.47
CA ALA A 266 4.08 6.79 -12.13
C ALA A 266 5.45 6.38 -12.67
N VAL A 267 5.71 6.66 -13.95
CA VAL A 267 6.99 6.39 -14.61
C VAL A 267 7.42 7.63 -15.38
N GLY A 268 8.37 8.38 -14.83
CA GLY A 268 8.76 9.68 -15.37
C GLY A 268 7.55 10.62 -15.47
N SER A 269 7.22 11.07 -16.67
CA SER A 269 6.04 11.91 -16.95
C SER A 269 4.81 11.12 -17.40
N LYS A 270 4.77 9.82 -17.16
CA LYS A 270 3.69 8.94 -17.60
C LYS A 270 2.97 8.30 -16.41
N LEU A 271 1.71 7.94 -16.64
CA LEU A 271 0.91 7.10 -15.75
C LEU A 271 0.66 5.77 -16.44
N LEU A 272 0.90 4.69 -15.74
CA LEU A 272 0.49 3.35 -16.09
C LEU A 272 -0.67 2.98 -15.17
N ILE A 273 -1.82 2.68 -15.74
CA ILE A 273 -3.03 2.30 -15.01
C ILE A 273 -3.40 0.88 -15.42
N LEU A 274 -3.49 -0.01 -14.43
CA LEU A 274 -4.06 -1.33 -14.61
C LEU A 274 -5.47 -1.31 -14.03
N THR A 275 -6.49 -1.43 -14.88
CA THR A 275 -7.90 -1.46 -14.46
C THR A 275 -8.29 -2.84 -13.93
N GLU A 276 -9.37 -2.94 -13.16
CA GLU A 276 -9.92 -4.24 -12.72
C GLU A 276 -10.43 -5.11 -13.89
N ASP A 277 -10.73 -4.48 -15.03
CA ASP A 277 -11.08 -5.18 -16.28
C ASP A 277 -9.87 -5.79 -17.00
N GLY A 278 -8.67 -5.56 -16.50
CA GLY A 278 -7.44 -6.10 -17.07
C GLY A 278 -6.85 -5.26 -18.20
N GLU A 279 -7.29 -4.03 -18.38
CA GLU A 279 -6.70 -3.10 -19.33
C GLU A 279 -5.47 -2.40 -18.72
N LEU A 280 -4.39 -2.36 -19.49
CA LEU A 280 -3.27 -1.46 -19.25
C LEU A 280 -3.50 -0.18 -20.05
N ARG A 281 -3.58 0.95 -19.37
CA ARG A 281 -3.69 2.29 -19.97
C ARG A 281 -2.44 3.08 -19.74
N LEU A 282 -1.92 3.70 -20.79
CA LEU A 282 -0.79 4.62 -20.75
C LEU A 282 -1.29 6.04 -20.99
N LEU A 283 -0.99 6.95 -20.06
CA LEU A 283 -1.35 8.35 -20.15
C LEU A 283 -0.12 9.25 -19.99
N ASN A 284 -0.15 10.45 -20.58
CA ASN A 284 0.71 11.55 -20.13
C ASN A 284 0.19 12.10 -18.80
N ALA A 285 1.09 12.33 -17.85
CA ALA A 285 0.75 12.98 -16.60
C ALA A 285 0.80 14.51 -16.83
N THR A 286 -0.33 15.09 -17.19
CA THR A 286 -0.50 16.52 -17.49
C THR A 286 -1.66 17.10 -16.68
N PRO A 287 -1.57 18.39 -16.21
CA PRO A 287 -2.66 19.04 -15.47
C PRO A 287 -3.76 19.64 -16.35
N GLU A 288 -3.58 19.68 -17.67
CA GLU A 288 -4.49 20.34 -18.60
C GLU A 288 -5.74 19.50 -18.89
N ALA A 289 -5.56 18.21 -19.13
CA ALA A 289 -6.62 17.28 -19.44
C ALA A 289 -6.16 15.83 -19.27
N GLN A 290 -7.09 14.87 -19.25
CA GLN A 290 -6.76 13.46 -19.41
C GLN A 290 -6.17 13.23 -20.80
N ASP A 291 -4.91 12.82 -20.87
CA ASP A 291 -4.17 12.59 -22.12
C ASP A 291 -3.82 11.10 -22.26
N LEU A 292 -4.79 10.35 -22.76
CA LEU A 292 -4.68 8.90 -23.01
C LEU A 292 -3.89 8.66 -24.28
N ILE A 293 -2.76 7.95 -24.16
CA ILE A 293 -1.88 7.60 -25.28
C ILE A 293 -2.32 6.28 -25.91
N ALA A 294 -2.56 5.27 -25.08
CA ALA A 294 -2.88 3.92 -25.55
C ALA A 294 -3.58 3.08 -24.48
N THR A 295 -4.30 2.07 -24.93
CA THR A 295 -4.96 1.06 -24.09
C THR A 295 -4.72 -0.33 -24.68
N TRP A 296 -4.43 -1.31 -23.83
CA TRP A 296 -4.23 -2.71 -24.20
C TRP A 296 -4.94 -3.62 -23.22
N GLN A 297 -5.71 -4.59 -23.72
CA GLN A 297 -6.22 -5.69 -22.89
C GLN A 297 -5.07 -6.67 -22.64
N ILE A 298 -4.63 -6.81 -21.39
CA ILE A 298 -3.45 -7.61 -21.03
C ILE A 298 -3.75 -8.76 -20.08
N LEU A 299 -4.84 -8.66 -19.32
CA LEU A 299 -5.32 -9.66 -18.35
C LEU A 299 -6.84 -9.83 -18.48
N ARG A 300 -7.39 -10.83 -17.81
CA ARG A 300 -8.83 -10.97 -17.62
C ARG A 300 -9.32 -10.03 -16.52
N ALA A 301 -10.64 -9.77 -16.50
CA ALA A 301 -11.27 -8.97 -15.45
C ALA A 301 -11.27 -9.69 -14.08
N GLY A 302 -11.50 -8.92 -13.02
CA GLY A 302 -11.74 -9.43 -11.68
C GLY A 302 -10.50 -9.60 -10.81
N HIS A 303 -9.45 -8.81 -11.03
CA HIS A 303 -8.24 -8.84 -10.19
C HIS A 303 -7.91 -7.46 -9.59
N ARG A 304 -7.25 -7.47 -8.43
CA ARG A 304 -6.79 -6.25 -7.71
C ARG A 304 -5.32 -6.33 -7.33
N SER A 305 -4.55 -7.18 -8.02
CA SER A 305 -3.11 -7.30 -7.76
C SER A 305 -2.39 -6.02 -8.14
N HIS A 306 -1.49 -5.54 -7.30
CA HIS A 306 -0.61 -4.45 -7.65
C HIS A 306 0.30 -4.86 -8.80
N ALA A 307 0.36 -4.00 -9.82
CA ALA A 307 1.34 -4.14 -10.89
C ALA A 307 2.70 -3.60 -10.45
N ALA A 308 3.76 -3.97 -11.16
CA ALA A 308 5.10 -3.47 -10.97
C ALA A 308 5.70 -2.99 -12.29
N TYR A 309 6.61 -2.02 -12.21
CA TYR A 309 7.36 -1.57 -13.37
C TYR A 309 8.84 -1.48 -13.01
N ALA A 310 9.68 -2.14 -13.82
CA ALA A 310 11.12 -2.10 -13.65
C ALA A 310 11.83 -2.27 -15.00
N SER A 311 12.87 -1.49 -15.25
CA SER A 311 13.74 -1.62 -16.42
C SER A 311 13.00 -1.68 -17.77
N GLY A 312 11.93 -0.86 -17.93
CA GLY A 312 11.14 -0.82 -19.16
C GLY A 312 10.11 -1.93 -19.30
N ILE A 313 9.92 -2.76 -18.29
CA ILE A 313 8.97 -3.88 -18.32
C ILE A 313 7.88 -3.63 -17.26
N PHE A 314 6.64 -3.77 -17.68
CA PHE A 314 5.48 -3.77 -16.82
C PHE A 314 5.08 -5.22 -16.50
N TYR A 315 4.91 -5.51 -15.22
CA TYR A 315 4.54 -6.82 -14.69
C TYR A 315 3.17 -6.73 -14.04
N ALA A 316 2.29 -7.63 -14.42
CA ALA A 316 0.95 -7.73 -13.84
C ALA A 316 0.48 -9.18 -13.79
N ARG A 317 -0.45 -9.48 -12.88
CA ARG A 317 -1.05 -10.81 -12.78
C ARG A 317 -2.56 -10.74 -12.58
N ASP A 318 -3.24 -11.76 -13.06
CA ASP A 318 -4.57 -12.17 -12.63
C ASP A 318 -4.48 -13.46 -11.78
N SER A 319 -5.56 -14.20 -11.65
CA SER A 319 -5.59 -15.46 -10.90
C SER A 319 -4.85 -16.61 -11.59
N GLU A 320 -4.63 -16.52 -12.91
CA GLU A 320 -4.11 -17.62 -13.75
C GLU A 320 -2.79 -17.26 -14.42
N HIS A 321 -2.56 -15.97 -14.72
CA HIS A 321 -1.44 -15.51 -15.54
C HIS A 321 -0.61 -14.45 -14.84
N LEU A 322 0.70 -14.52 -15.04
CA LEU A 322 1.63 -13.43 -14.82
C LEU A 322 2.15 -12.98 -16.19
N VAL A 323 1.99 -11.71 -16.51
CA VAL A 323 2.46 -11.11 -17.76
C VAL A 323 3.60 -10.15 -17.53
N ALA A 324 4.56 -10.14 -18.46
CA ALA A 324 5.67 -9.18 -18.52
C ALA A 324 5.64 -8.48 -19.87
N ILE A 325 5.38 -7.19 -19.90
CA ILE A 325 5.15 -6.40 -21.12
C ILE A 325 6.24 -5.35 -21.22
N ARG A 326 7.04 -5.41 -22.29
CA ARG A 326 8.03 -4.38 -22.57
C ARG A 326 7.35 -3.16 -23.18
N LEU A 327 7.43 -2.06 -22.47
CA LEU A 327 6.99 -0.75 -22.96
C LEU A 327 8.15 -0.08 -23.71
N ARG A 328 7.91 0.29 -24.98
CA ARG A 328 8.90 0.93 -25.86
C ARG A 328 8.57 2.41 -26.07
#